data_bfa769e2ec713d967a40e497dd882477
#
_entry.id   bfa769e2ec713d967a40e497dd882477
#
_cell.length_a   1.000
_cell.length_b   1.000
_cell.length_c   1.000
_cell.angle_alpha   90.00
_cell.angle_beta   90.00
_cell.angle_gamma   90.00
#
_symmetry.space_group_name_H-M   'P 1'
#
loop_
_entity.id
_entity.type
_entity.pdbx_description
1 polymer ?
#
loop_
_entity_poly.entity_id
_entity_poly.type
_entity_poly.pdbx_seq_one_letter_code
_entity_poly.pdbx_strand_id
1 'polypeptide(L)'
;MENKNYLYHYSAKVLEIYDADTIRVELNLGFGLIWRGSDNRGVEIRLFGLNAPEMKGSDKENGKISRNKLREQILGKEITIKTIKDSKEKYGRYLGIIIKEDGTNINNWLISEGLAEKKDY
;
A
#
# COMPACT_ATOMS: atom_id res chain seq x y z
N MET A 1 -4.84 -12.83 28.15
CA MET A 1 -4.66 -13.09 26.72
C MET A 1 -3.70 -12.07 26.14
N GLU A 2 -2.77 -12.56 25.36
CA GLU A 2 -1.78 -11.72 24.72
C GLU A 2 -2.38 -10.86 23.62
N ASN A 3 -2.00 -9.57 23.59
CA ASN A 3 -2.37 -8.69 22.53
C ASN A 3 -1.35 -8.81 21.39
N LYS A 4 -1.79 -9.27 20.22
CA LYS A 4 -0.91 -9.52 19.09
C LYS A 4 -1.09 -8.49 17.95
N ASN A 5 -1.57 -7.28 18.27
CA ASN A 5 -1.79 -6.23 17.27
C ASN A 5 -0.50 -5.80 16.56
N TYR A 6 0.66 -6.07 17.16
CA TYR A 6 1.96 -5.76 16.57
C TYR A 6 2.40 -6.76 15.50
N LEU A 7 1.74 -7.93 15.41
CA LEU A 7 2.11 -8.95 14.43
C LEU A 7 1.73 -8.49 13.02
N TYR A 8 2.54 -8.92 12.06
CA TYR A 8 2.33 -8.64 10.64
C TYR A 8 2.40 -7.16 10.31
N HIS A 9 3.13 -6.40 11.13
CA HIS A 9 3.48 -5.02 10.85
C HIS A 9 4.94 -4.97 10.41
N TYR A 10 5.21 -4.29 9.29
CA TYR A 10 6.56 -4.24 8.72
C TYR A 10 6.90 -2.79 8.39
N SER A 11 8.14 -2.40 8.72
CA SER A 11 8.69 -1.15 8.22
C SER A 11 9.01 -1.33 6.73
N ALA A 12 8.73 -0.32 5.93
CA ALA A 12 8.95 -0.41 4.50
C ALA A 12 9.26 0.96 3.91
N LYS A 13 9.99 0.96 2.81
CA LYS A 13 10.22 2.17 2.02
C LYS A 13 9.45 2.05 0.73
N VAL A 14 8.70 3.08 0.38
CA VAL A 14 7.91 3.09 -0.86
C VAL A 14 8.83 3.40 -2.03
N LEU A 15 8.98 2.45 -2.93
CA LEU A 15 9.87 2.58 -4.09
C LEU A 15 9.13 3.11 -5.30
N GLU A 16 7.88 2.68 -5.52
CA GLU A 16 7.11 3.03 -6.70
C GLU A 16 5.63 2.97 -6.39
N ILE A 17 4.87 3.87 -7.01
CA ILE A 17 3.42 3.88 -6.92
C ILE A 17 2.89 3.79 -8.35
N TYR A 18 2.29 2.65 -8.66
CA TYR A 18 1.76 2.37 -9.99
C TYR A 18 0.41 3.06 -10.19
N ASP A 19 -0.50 2.84 -9.26
CA ASP A 19 -1.76 3.57 -9.16
C ASP A 19 -2.09 3.71 -7.66
N ALA A 20 -3.22 4.31 -7.33
CA ALA A 20 -3.51 4.63 -5.93
C ALA A 20 -3.91 3.43 -5.07
N ASP A 21 -3.98 2.22 -5.64
CA ASP A 21 -4.26 1.01 -4.86
C ASP A 21 -3.17 -0.05 -4.97
N THR A 22 -2.07 0.22 -5.68
CA THR A 22 -0.97 -0.73 -5.83
C THR A 22 0.36 -0.02 -5.73
N ILE A 23 1.18 -0.43 -4.77
CA ILE A 23 2.50 0.17 -4.55
C ILE A 23 3.57 -0.92 -4.54
N ARG A 24 4.82 -0.52 -4.76
CA ARG A 24 5.97 -1.41 -4.61
C ARG A 24 6.84 -0.88 -3.48
N VAL A 25 7.27 -1.78 -2.63
CA VAL A 25 8.00 -1.42 -1.41
C VAL A 25 9.23 -2.30 -1.22
N GLU A 26 10.17 -1.76 -0.45
CA GLU A 26 11.29 -2.52 0.09
C GLU A 26 10.95 -2.78 1.56
N LEU A 27 10.85 -4.06 1.94
CA LEU A 27 10.50 -4.44 3.30
C LEU A 27 11.75 -4.56 4.17
N ASN A 28 11.69 -3.97 5.35
CA ASN A 28 12.71 -4.15 6.37
C ASN A 28 12.19 -5.21 7.36
N LEU A 29 12.81 -6.39 7.32
CA LEU A 29 12.38 -7.52 8.15
C LEU A 29 13.14 -7.60 9.47
N GLY A 30 13.98 -6.61 9.74
CA GLY A 30 14.82 -6.63 10.93
C GLY A 30 16.06 -7.49 10.72
N PHE A 31 16.95 -7.50 11.70
CA PHE A 31 18.21 -8.27 11.65
C PHE A 31 19.07 -7.95 10.43
N GLY A 32 18.93 -6.76 9.85
CA GLY A 32 19.66 -6.40 8.65
C GLY A 32 19.11 -7.01 7.37
N LEU A 33 17.91 -7.61 7.42
CA LEU A 33 17.30 -8.25 6.26
C LEU A 33 16.36 -7.29 5.55
N ILE A 34 16.66 -7.03 4.28
CA ILE A 34 15.85 -6.18 3.41
C ILE A 34 15.36 -7.05 2.25
N TRP A 35 14.07 -7.02 1.99
CA TRP A 35 13.49 -7.82 0.89
C TRP A 35 12.75 -6.94 -0.11
N ARG A 36 13.04 -7.13 -1.39
CA ARG A 36 12.45 -6.39 -2.51
C ARG A 36 11.63 -7.28 -3.44
N GLY A 37 11.21 -8.43 -2.95
CA GLY A 37 10.47 -9.38 -3.76
C GLY A 37 11.39 -10.30 -4.57
N SER A 38 10.79 -11.27 -5.24
CA SER A 38 11.55 -12.29 -5.99
C SER A 38 12.29 -11.72 -7.19
N ASP A 39 11.79 -10.63 -7.79
CA ASP A 39 12.42 -9.99 -8.94
C ASP A 39 13.30 -8.79 -8.57
N ASN A 40 13.43 -8.51 -7.28
CA ASN A 40 14.23 -7.39 -6.75
C ASN A 40 13.75 -6.00 -7.22
N ARG A 41 12.52 -5.89 -7.67
CA ARG A 41 11.94 -4.63 -8.16
C ARG A 41 11.01 -3.98 -7.15
N GLY A 42 10.79 -4.63 -6.04
CA GLY A 42 9.88 -4.19 -4.99
C GLY A 42 8.76 -5.20 -4.80
N VAL A 43 8.31 -5.32 -3.56
CA VAL A 43 7.18 -6.19 -3.21
C VAL A 43 5.91 -5.45 -3.57
N GLU A 44 5.03 -6.04 -4.37
CA GLU A 44 3.75 -5.43 -4.70
C GLU A 44 2.77 -5.58 -3.55
N ILE A 45 2.22 -4.45 -3.13
CA ILE A 45 1.20 -4.40 -2.08
C ILE A 45 -0.06 -3.79 -2.67
N ARG A 46 -1.16 -4.52 -2.57
CA ARG A 46 -2.48 -4.04 -2.93
C ARG A 46 -3.12 -3.42 -1.69
N LEU A 47 -3.52 -2.17 -1.77
CA LEU A 47 -4.13 -1.52 -0.61
C LEU A 47 -5.49 -2.13 -0.31
N PHE A 48 -5.66 -2.58 0.94
CA PHE A 48 -6.84 -3.29 1.37
C PHE A 48 -8.04 -2.35 1.53
N GLY A 49 -9.19 -2.83 1.10
CA GLY A 49 -10.46 -2.16 1.39
C GLY A 49 -10.86 -1.06 0.43
N LEU A 50 -10.15 -0.92 -0.70
CA LEU A 50 -10.46 0.16 -1.63
C LEU A 50 -10.15 -0.23 -3.07
N ASN A 51 -10.72 0.53 -3.99
CA ASN A 51 -10.38 0.51 -5.42
C ASN A 51 -10.09 1.93 -5.86
N ALA A 52 -8.95 2.12 -6.52
CA ALA A 52 -8.61 3.39 -7.13
C ALA A 52 -9.18 3.46 -8.56
N PRO A 53 -9.37 4.68 -9.11
CA PRO A 53 -9.71 4.81 -10.52
C PRO A 53 -8.61 4.20 -11.40
N GLU A 54 -9.00 3.56 -12.48
CA GLU A 54 -8.07 2.92 -13.38
C GLU A 54 -7.20 3.95 -14.12
N MET A 55 -5.99 3.52 -14.49
CA MET A 55 -5.05 4.36 -15.21
C MET A 55 -5.26 4.29 -16.72
N LYS A 56 -6.46 3.90 -17.15
CA LYS A 56 -6.79 3.76 -18.58
C LYS A 56 -8.27 4.05 -18.81
N GLY A 57 -8.63 4.27 -20.09
CA GLY A 57 -10.01 4.51 -20.48
C GLY A 57 -10.52 5.85 -19.96
N SER A 58 -11.82 5.91 -19.67
CA SER A 58 -12.48 7.13 -19.22
C SER A 58 -12.02 7.59 -17.84
N ASP A 59 -11.48 6.68 -17.02
CA ASP A 59 -11.01 6.98 -15.66
C ASP A 59 -9.56 7.43 -15.60
N LYS A 60 -8.86 7.46 -16.74
CA LYS A 60 -7.42 7.73 -16.75
C LYS A 60 -7.02 9.01 -16.01
N GLU A 61 -7.76 10.09 -16.23
CA GLU A 61 -7.44 11.36 -15.56
C GLU A 61 -7.65 11.28 -14.05
N ASN A 62 -8.74 10.64 -13.60
CA ASN A 62 -8.97 10.43 -12.18
C ASN A 62 -7.92 9.51 -11.58
N GLY A 63 -7.50 8.48 -12.31
CA GLY A 63 -6.44 7.58 -11.89
C GLY A 63 -5.13 8.32 -11.67
N LYS A 64 -4.77 9.22 -12.60
CA LYS A 64 -3.55 10.02 -12.48
C LYS A 64 -3.61 10.96 -11.28
N ILE A 65 -4.76 11.60 -11.06
CA ILE A 65 -4.93 12.52 -9.93
C ILE A 65 -4.74 11.74 -8.61
N SER A 66 -5.41 10.62 -8.47
CA SER A 66 -5.31 9.80 -7.25
C SER A 66 -3.89 9.29 -7.03
N ARG A 67 -3.24 8.78 -8.09
CA ARG A 67 -1.85 8.32 -8.02
C ARG A 67 -0.91 9.44 -7.59
N ASN A 68 -1.05 10.62 -8.20
CA ASN A 68 -0.15 11.74 -7.90
C ASN A 68 -0.35 12.25 -6.48
N LYS A 69 -1.59 12.28 -6.00
CA LYS A 69 -1.87 12.65 -4.60
C LYS A 69 -1.24 11.65 -3.63
N LEU A 70 -1.33 10.37 -3.94
CA LEU A 70 -0.71 9.34 -3.11
C LEU A 70 0.82 9.47 -3.14
N ARG A 71 1.40 9.72 -4.31
CA ARG A 71 2.85 9.94 -4.43
C ARG A 71 3.33 11.09 -3.56
N GLU A 72 2.59 12.17 -3.49
CA GLU A 72 2.94 13.31 -2.64
C GLU A 72 3.02 12.90 -1.17
N GLN A 73 2.20 11.94 -0.75
CA GLN A 73 2.13 11.53 0.64
C GLN A 73 3.24 10.55 1.03
N ILE A 74 3.52 9.56 0.18
CA ILE A 74 4.36 8.43 0.63
C ILE A 74 5.49 8.02 -0.31
N LEU A 75 5.59 8.55 -1.52
CA LEU A 75 6.64 8.10 -2.44
C LEU A 75 8.04 8.40 -1.87
N GLY A 76 8.88 7.37 -1.83
CA GLY A 76 10.24 7.50 -1.30
C GLY A 76 10.33 7.56 0.21
N LYS A 77 9.21 7.47 0.92
CA LYS A 77 9.17 7.61 2.38
C LYS A 77 9.08 6.25 3.05
N GLU A 78 9.48 6.23 4.32
CA GLU A 78 9.30 5.06 5.15
C GLU A 78 7.90 5.06 5.74
N ILE A 79 7.27 3.90 5.72
CA ILE A 79 5.92 3.67 6.19
C ILE A 79 5.88 2.38 6.99
N THR A 80 4.74 2.12 7.62
CA THR A 80 4.45 0.82 8.21
C THR A 80 3.36 0.16 7.39
N ILE A 81 3.54 -1.12 7.08
CA ILE A 81 2.53 -1.93 6.40
C ILE A 81 1.99 -2.95 7.38
N LYS A 82 0.67 -2.97 7.54
CA LYS A 82 -0.01 -4.03 8.26
C LYS A 82 -0.61 -4.97 7.23
N THR A 83 -0.14 -6.22 7.18
CA THR A 83 -0.66 -7.18 6.21
C THR A 83 -1.97 -7.79 6.73
N ILE A 84 -2.82 -8.21 5.80
CA ILE A 84 -4.09 -8.85 6.14
C ILE A 84 -3.88 -10.35 6.09
N LYS A 85 -3.55 -10.93 7.26
CA LYS A 85 -3.36 -12.38 7.47
C LYS A 85 -2.46 -13.05 6.42
N ASP A 86 -1.46 -12.33 5.94
CA ASP A 86 -0.56 -12.81 4.89
C ASP A 86 -1.29 -13.30 3.65
N SER A 87 -2.53 -12.85 3.46
CA SER A 87 -3.33 -13.26 2.31
C SER A 87 -2.80 -12.61 1.05
N LYS A 88 -2.73 -13.39 -0.02
CA LYS A 88 -2.48 -12.87 -1.35
C LYS A 88 -3.81 -12.69 -2.06
N GLU A 89 -3.98 -11.54 -2.72
CA GLU A 89 -5.13 -11.42 -3.57
C GLU A 89 -4.90 -12.24 -4.86
N LYS A 90 -5.93 -12.39 -5.70
CA LYS A 90 -5.90 -13.34 -6.82
C LYS A 90 -4.79 -13.13 -7.86
N TYR A 91 -4.18 -11.94 -7.90
CA TYR A 91 -3.10 -11.64 -8.84
C TYR A 91 -1.71 -11.78 -8.23
N GLY A 92 -1.61 -12.34 -7.04
CA GLY A 92 -0.34 -12.59 -6.37
C GLY A 92 0.20 -11.42 -5.56
N ARG A 93 -0.55 -10.34 -5.42
CA ARG A 93 -0.15 -9.21 -4.60
C ARG A 93 -0.63 -9.41 -3.17
N TYR A 94 0.18 -8.99 -2.21
CA TYR A 94 -0.21 -9.03 -0.81
C TYR A 94 -1.14 -7.87 -0.50
N LEU A 95 -2.13 -8.10 0.36
CA LEU A 95 -3.03 -7.05 0.85
C LEU A 95 -2.41 -6.34 2.04
N GLY A 96 -2.54 -5.02 2.10
CA GLY A 96 -1.99 -4.26 3.20
C GLY A 96 -2.70 -2.97 3.52
N ILE A 97 -2.52 -2.55 4.76
CA ILE A 97 -2.94 -1.23 5.24
C ILE A 97 -1.66 -0.42 5.46
N ILE A 98 -1.63 0.79 4.90
CA ILE A 98 -0.43 1.64 4.92
C ILE A 98 -0.60 2.70 6.00
N ILE A 99 0.37 2.80 6.89
CA ILE A 99 0.37 3.78 7.99
C ILE A 99 1.61 4.66 7.82
N LYS A 100 1.40 5.98 7.74
CA LYS A 100 2.49 6.94 7.69
C LYS A 100 3.17 7.08 9.05
N GLU A 101 4.35 7.69 9.06
CA GLU A 101 5.08 7.95 10.31
C GLU A 101 4.27 8.75 11.33
N ASP A 102 3.41 9.66 10.87
CA ASP A 102 2.57 10.48 11.75
C ASP A 102 1.30 9.74 12.23
N GLY A 103 1.15 8.47 11.87
CA GLY A 103 0.01 7.65 12.27
C GLY A 103 -1.17 7.68 11.30
N THR A 104 -1.09 8.45 10.22
CA THR A 104 -2.17 8.52 9.23
C THR A 104 -2.37 7.18 8.54
N ASN A 105 -3.60 6.66 8.56
CA ASN A 105 -3.98 5.48 7.81
C ASN A 105 -4.27 5.93 6.37
N ILE A 106 -3.35 5.62 5.46
CA ILE A 106 -3.43 6.05 4.07
C ILE A 106 -4.63 5.45 3.35
N ASN A 107 -4.97 4.19 3.64
CA ASN A 107 -6.12 3.55 3.02
C ASN A 107 -7.40 4.35 3.32
N ASN A 108 -7.61 4.72 4.57
CA ASN A 108 -8.75 5.53 4.97
C ASN A 108 -8.68 6.94 4.40
N TRP A 109 -7.49 7.51 4.36
CA TRP A 109 -7.28 8.86 3.81
C TRP A 109 -7.69 8.94 2.33
N LEU A 110 -7.31 7.93 1.54
CA LEU A 110 -7.68 7.89 0.12
C LEU A 110 -9.21 7.87 -0.06
N ILE A 111 -9.90 7.11 0.77
CA ILE A 111 -11.36 7.03 0.71
C ILE A 111 -11.98 8.36 1.15
N SER A 112 -11.51 8.94 2.26
CA SER A 112 -12.07 10.17 2.79
C SER A 112 -11.85 11.37 1.88
N GLU A 113 -10.78 11.37 1.09
CA GLU A 113 -10.48 12.44 0.14
C GLU A 113 -11.17 12.23 -1.22
N GLY A 114 -11.94 11.16 -1.36
CA GLY A 114 -12.60 10.87 -2.63
C GLY A 114 -11.66 10.39 -3.72
N LEU A 115 -10.46 9.96 -3.36
CA LEU A 115 -9.44 9.51 -4.32
C LEU A 115 -9.54 8.02 -4.63
N ALA A 116 -10.31 7.29 -3.85
CA ALA A 116 -10.58 5.88 -4.06
C ALA A 116 -11.94 5.54 -3.49
N GLU A 117 -12.54 4.47 -3.98
CA GLU A 117 -13.82 3.97 -3.50
C GLU A 117 -13.61 2.83 -2.50
N LYS A 118 -14.45 2.80 -1.47
CA LYS A 118 -14.44 1.70 -0.52
C LYS A 118 -14.82 0.40 -1.21
N LYS A 119 -14.10 -0.66 -0.90
CA LYS A 119 -14.40 -1.99 -1.41
C LYS A 119 -14.51 -2.96 -0.25
N ASP A 120 -15.60 -3.71 -0.20
CA ASP A 120 -15.77 -4.77 0.79
C ASP A 120 -15.20 -6.08 0.23
N TYR A 121 -14.50 -6.81 1.08
CA TYR A 121 -13.93 -8.11 0.74
C TYR A 121 -14.70 -9.23 1.38
#